data_1fe1a4730846da01d7d5420f9b1435b3
#
_entry.id   1fe1a4730846da01d7d5420f9b1435b3
#
_cell.length_a   1.000
_cell.length_b   1.000
_cell.length_c   1.000
_cell.angle_alpha   90.00
_cell.angle_beta   90.00
_cell.angle_gamma   90.00
#
_symmetry.space_group_name_H-M   'P 1'
#
loop_
_entity.id
_entity.type
_entity.pdbx_description
1 polymer ?
#
loop_
_entity_poly.entity_id
_entity_poly.type
_entity_poly.pdbx_seq_one_letter_code
_entity_poly.pdbx_strand_id
1 'polypeptide(L)'
;VYIKDVVERNKLRNVDEIDTLVDILASAIGAPTNPTKISNTFKSERGINYSNKTISNHIDYLVEAFLISKADRYDIKGRKYVGANLKYYFSDVGLRNARLNFRQQEPTHIMENIVYNELLIRGYNVDVGIVEAYAKNDEGKTTRKQFEVDFVVNQGSQRYYIQVAYDMTSEEKQKQEFNSFRNIPDSVSYTHLRAHETDQYLV
;
A
#
# COMPACT_ATOMS: atom_id res chain seq x y z
N VAL A 1 -0.93 -23.50 7.36
CA VAL A 1 0.35 -23.67 8.05
C VAL A 1 0.76 -22.36 8.73
N TYR A 2 1.05 -21.26 8.03
CA TYR A 2 1.61 -20.01 8.60
C TYR A 2 0.68 -19.29 9.59
N ILE A 3 -0.63 -19.23 9.37
CA ILE A 3 -1.55 -18.63 10.36
C ILE A 3 -1.53 -19.43 11.65
N LYS A 4 -1.44 -20.75 11.55
CA LYS A 4 -1.31 -21.64 12.73
C LYS A 4 -0.04 -21.30 13.52
N ASP A 5 1.09 -21.11 12.84
CA ASP A 5 2.36 -20.74 13.49
C ASP A 5 2.27 -19.38 14.20
N VAL A 6 1.62 -18.37 13.59
CA VAL A 6 1.36 -17.07 14.22
C VAL A 6 0.51 -17.22 15.47
N VAL A 7 -0.57 -18.00 15.38
CA VAL A 7 -1.50 -18.26 16.48
C VAL A 7 -0.80 -18.98 17.64
N GLU A 8 -0.06 -20.04 17.37
CA GLU A 8 0.64 -20.83 18.38
C GLU A 8 1.76 -20.03 19.06
N ARG A 9 2.58 -19.31 18.28
CA ARG A 9 3.67 -18.47 18.79
C ARG A 9 3.17 -17.38 19.73
N ASN A 10 2.07 -16.74 19.38
CA ASN A 10 1.51 -15.62 20.14
C ASN A 10 0.41 -16.03 21.11
N LYS A 11 0.15 -17.35 21.26
CA LYS A 11 -0.86 -17.94 22.17
C LYS A 11 -2.25 -17.31 21.98
N LEU A 12 -2.62 -17.09 20.72
CA LEU A 12 -3.87 -16.43 20.37
C LEU A 12 -5.04 -17.40 20.50
N ARG A 13 -6.16 -16.92 21.03
CA ARG A 13 -7.33 -17.77 21.30
C ARG A 13 -8.33 -17.81 20.13
N ASN A 14 -8.37 -16.73 19.33
CA ASN A 14 -9.39 -16.52 18.30
C ASN A 14 -8.75 -16.64 16.90
N VAL A 15 -8.57 -17.89 16.46
CA VAL A 15 -7.97 -18.21 15.13
C VAL A 15 -8.80 -17.61 13.99
N ASP A 16 -10.13 -17.69 14.08
CA ASP A 16 -11.06 -17.22 13.05
C ASP A 16 -10.98 -15.70 12.83
N GLU A 17 -10.69 -14.94 13.89
CA GLU A 17 -10.55 -13.49 13.80
C GLU A 17 -9.27 -13.10 13.04
N ILE A 18 -8.16 -13.82 13.27
CA ILE A 18 -6.91 -13.59 12.54
C ILE A 18 -7.07 -14.02 11.09
N ASP A 19 -7.72 -15.13 10.84
CA ASP A 19 -8.00 -15.62 9.50
C ASP A 19 -8.81 -14.60 8.72
N THR A 20 -9.87 -14.06 9.32
CA THR A 20 -10.67 -12.97 8.74
C THR A 20 -9.85 -11.68 8.54
N LEU A 21 -8.98 -11.32 9.49
CA LEU A 21 -8.10 -10.15 9.36
C LEU A 21 -7.18 -10.27 8.15
N VAL A 22 -6.62 -11.45 7.90
CA VAL A 22 -5.78 -11.72 6.72
C VAL A 22 -6.59 -11.55 5.43
N ASP A 23 -7.85 -12.01 5.39
CA ASP A 23 -8.73 -11.83 4.21
C ASP A 23 -9.06 -10.35 3.97
N ILE A 24 -9.35 -9.59 5.03
CA ILE A 24 -9.59 -8.14 4.92
C ILE A 24 -8.35 -7.43 4.39
N LEU A 25 -7.16 -7.75 4.91
CA LEU A 25 -5.91 -7.17 4.43
C LEU A 25 -5.59 -7.58 2.99
N ALA A 26 -5.88 -8.83 2.61
CA ALA A 26 -5.71 -9.32 1.25
C ALA A 26 -6.63 -8.60 0.25
N SER A 27 -7.85 -8.29 0.67
CA SER A 27 -8.82 -7.52 -0.12
C SER A 27 -8.47 -6.03 -0.21
N ALA A 28 -7.77 -5.49 0.80
CA ALA A 28 -7.36 -4.09 0.89
C ALA A 28 -5.90 -3.85 0.45
N ILE A 29 -5.30 -4.79 -0.30
CA ILE A 29 -3.89 -4.67 -0.75
C ILE A 29 -3.67 -3.35 -1.49
N GLY A 30 -2.58 -2.64 -1.15
CA GLY A 30 -2.26 -1.35 -1.78
C GLY A 30 -3.21 -0.20 -1.44
N ALA A 31 -4.34 -0.46 -0.78
CA ALA A 31 -5.28 0.57 -0.38
C ALA A 31 -4.95 1.14 1.02
N PRO A 32 -5.04 2.46 1.22
CA PRO A 32 -4.83 3.05 2.54
C PRO A 32 -5.86 2.57 3.56
N THR A 33 -5.40 1.91 4.62
CA THR A 33 -6.26 1.38 5.68
C THR A 33 -5.72 1.70 7.08
N ASN A 34 -6.54 1.46 8.09
CA ASN A 34 -6.17 1.63 9.50
C ASN A 34 -7.02 0.71 10.38
N PRO A 35 -6.62 0.48 11.65
CA PRO A 35 -7.36 -0.39 12.56
C PRO A 35 -8.84 -0.04 12.72
N THR A 36 -9.22 1.24 12.64
CA THR A 36 -10.61 1.67 12.73
C THR A 36 -11.43 1.24 11.51
N LYS A 37 -10.88 1.41 10.29
CA LYS A 37 -11.55 0.91 9.08
C LYS A 37 -11.73 -0.61 9.14
N ILE A 38 -10.69 -1.33 9.55
CA ILE A 38 -10.73 -2.79 9.70
C ILE A 38 -11.77 -3.20 10.75
N SER A 39 -11.81 -2.54 11.92
CA SER A 39 -12.82 -2.78 12.97
C SER A 39 -14.25 -2.58 12.43
N ASN A 40 -14.46 -1.54 11.65
CA ASN A 40 -15.77 -1.28 11.04
C ASN A 40 -16.14 -2.39 10.03
N THR A 41 -15.18 -2.90 9.26
CA THR A 41 -15.40 -4.04 8.35
C THR A 41 -15.77 -5.31 9.12
N PHE A 42 -15.06 -5.64 10.20
CA PHE A 42 -15.43 -6.75 11.08
C PHE A 42 -16.86 -6.63 11.61
N LYS A 43 -17.23 -5.43 12.06
CA LYS A 43 -18.58 -5.17 12.58
C LYS A 43 -19.65 -5.31 11.49
N SER A 44 -19.41 -4.77 10.30
CA SER A 44 -20.39 -4.80 9.20
C SER A 44 -20.55 -6.19 8.57
N GLU A 45 -19.45 -6.95 8.42
CA GLU A 45 -19.48 -8.23 7.70
C GLU A 45 -19.73 -9.43 8.62
N ARG A 46 -19.27 -9.35 9.88
CA ARG A 46 -19.30 -10.48 10.82
C ARG A 46 -20.10 -10.20 12.10
N GLY A 47 -20.53 -8.97 12.33
CA GLY A 47 -21.19 -8.58 13.58
C GLY A 47 -20.24 -8.59 14.81
N ILE A 48 -18.93 -8.67 14.61
CA ILE A 48 -17.93 -8.79 15.67
C ILE A 48 -17.39 -7.41 16.02
N ASN A 49 -17.41 -7.05 17.30
CA ASN A 49 -16.74 -5.86 17.81
C ASN A 49 -15.28 -6.19 18.11
N TYR A 50 -14.40 -5.84 17.19
CA TYR A 50 -12.97 -6.08 17.31
C TYR A 50 -12.25 -4.78 17.65
N SER A 51 -11.53 -4.74 18.78
CA SER A 51 -10.92 -3.49 19.24
C SER A 51 -9.76 -3.07 18.33
N ASN A 52 -9.61 -1.76 18.11
CA ASN A 52 -8.49 -1.23 17.32
C ASN A 52 -7.13 -1.67 17.85
N LYS A 53 -6.98 -1.76 19.19
CA LYS A 53 -5.74 -2.21 19.82
C LYS A 53 -5.45 -3.69 19.49
N THR A 54 -6.46 -4.55 19.55
CA THR A 54 -6.30 -5.97 19.22
C THR A 54 -5.96 -6.16 17.74
N ILE A 55 -6.64 -5.41 16.84
CA ILE A 55 -6.33 -5.40 15.41
C ILE A 55 -4.88 -4.98 15.17
N SER A 56 -4.42 -3.88 15.79
CA SER A 56 -3.03 -3.44 15.66
C SER A 56 -2.04 -4.51 16.10
N ASN A 57 -2.26 -5.13 17.26
CA ASN A 57 -1.39 -6.20 17.75
C ASN A 57 -1.35 -7.40 16.78
N HIS A 58 -2.51 -7.80 16.24
CA HIS A 58 -2.56 -8.92 15.30
C HIS A 58 -1.88 -8.57 13.96
N ILE A 59 -2.00 -7.32 13.49
CA ILE A 59 -1.23 -6.85 12.32
C ILE A 59 0.27 -6.93 12.61
N ASP A 60 0.72 -6.48 13.78
CA ASP A 60 2.13 -6.55 14.17
C ASP A 60 2.64 -7.99 14.19
N TYR A 61 1.85 -8.96 14.67
CA TYR A 61 2.21 -10.39 14.60
C TYR A 61 2.31 -10.92 13.16
N LEU A 62 1.45 -10.45 12.25
CA LEU A 62 1.55 -10.81 10.82
C LEU A 62 2.79 -10.20 10.16
N VAL A 63 3.18 -9.00 10.57
CA VAL A 63 4.42 -8.34 10.12
C VAL A 63 5.65 -9.07 10.66
N GLU A 64 5.67 -9.40 11.95
CA GLU A 64 6.76 -10.17 12.59
C GLU A 64 6.92 -11.57 11.99
N ALA A 65 5.83 -12.15 11.50
CA ALA A 65 5.84 -13.43 10.79
C ALA A 65 6.21 -13.30 9.29
N PHE A 66 6.53 -12.11 8.81
CA PHE A 66 6.84 -11.82 7.40
C PHE A 66 5.73 -12.21 6.41
N LEU A 67 4.48 -12.28 6.86
CA LEU A 67 3.34 -12.54 5.98
C LEU A 67 2.93 -11.28 5.22
N ILE A 68 3.04 -10.13 5.88
CA ILE A 68 2.77 -8.81 5.32
C ILE A 68 3.88 -7.85 5.71
N SER A 69 4.03 -6.81 4.93
CA SER A 69 4.85 -5.64 5.24
C SER A 69 3.97 -4.40 5.39
N LYS A 70 4.40 -3.48 6.25
CA LYS A 70 3.74 -2.22 6.50
C LYS A 70 4.52 -1.10 5.83
N ALA A 71 3.88 -0.35 4.95
CA ALA A 71 4.45 0.85 4.35
C ALA A 71 3.94 2.09 5.08
N ASP A 72 4.85 2.86 5.63
CA ASP A 72 4.55 4.11 6.30
C ASP A 72 4.25 5.21 5.28
N ARG A 73 3.46 6.21 5.68
CA ARG A 73 3.15 7.35 4.83
C ARG A 73 4.08 8.52 5.15
N TYR A 74 4.72 9.04 4.11
CA TYR A 74 5.66 10.14 4.20
C TYR A 74 5.13 11.38 3.49
N ASP A 75 4.93 12.47 4.23
CA ASP A 75 4.61 13.78 3.67
C ASP A 75 5.88 14.38 3.06
N ILE A 76 5.92 14.39 1.73
CA ILE A 76 7.10 14.81 0.95
C ILE A 76 7.43 16.29 1.20
N LYS A 77 6.42 17.17 1.23
CA LYS A 77 6.60 18.61 1.47
C LYS A 77 6.90 18.91 2.94
N GLY A 78 6.16 18.27 3.85
CA GLY A 78 6.33 18.46 5.29
C GLY A 78 7.54 17.72 5.85
N ARG A 79 8.15 16.81 5.08
CA ARG A 79 9.31 15.97 5.46
C ARG A 79 9.09 15.23 6.79
N LYS A 80 7.90 14.66 6.96
CA LYS A 80 7.48 13.95 8.18
C LYS A 80 6.63 12.74 7.88
N TYR A 81 6.66 11.77 8.78
CA TYR A 81 5.76 10.62 8.72
C TYR A 81 4.35 10.99 9.16
N VAL A 82 3.36 10.40 8.49
CA VAL A 82 1.94 10.57 8.80
C VAL A 82 1.39 9.24 9.28
N GLY A 83 1.10 9.14 10.56
CA GLY A 83 0.77 7.89 11.25
C GLY A 83 -0.62 7.32 11.01
N ALA A 84 -1.36 7.79 9.98
CA ALA A 84 -2.71 7.32 9.71
C ALA A 84 -2.85 6.76 8.29
N ASN A 85 -3.71 5.75 8.13
CA ASN A 85 -4.02 5.13 6.83
C ASN A 85 -2.77 4.56 6.13
N LEU A 86 -2.16 3.58 6.72
CA LEU A 86 -1.01 2.86 6.18
C LEU A 86 -1.42 1.94 5.02
N LYS A 87 -0.47 1.58 4.17
CA LYS A 87 -0.66 0.49 3.20
C LYS A 87 0.01 -0.78 3.71
N TYR A 88 -0.60 -1.91 3.35
CA TYR A 88 -0.06 -3.24 3.67
C TYR A 88 0.14 -4.02 2.38
N TYR A 89 1.28 -4.71 2.29
CA TYR A 89 1.65 -5.52 1.14
C TYR A 89 1.95 -6.94 1.59
N PHE A 90 1.51 -7.93 0.84
CA PHE A 90 1.82 -9.32 1.11
C PHE A 90 3.22 -9.67 0.62
N SER A 91 3.98 -10.40 1.43
CA SER A 91 5.31 -10.88 1.03
C SER A 91 5.21 -11.87 -0.12
N ASP A 92 4.10 -12.59 -0.21
CA ASP A 92 3.77 -13.52 -1.29
C ASP A 92 2.40 -13.18 -1.89
N VAL A 93 2.40 -12.69 -3.13
CA VAL A 93 1.18 -12.36 -3.89
C VAL A 93 0.36 -13.62 -4.20
N GLY A 94 0.99 -14.77 -4.37
CA GLY A 94 0.29 -16.05 -4.56
C GLY A 94 -0.53 -16.42 -3.32
N LEU A 95 0.04 -16.21 -2.13
CA LEU A 95 -0.67 -16.39 -0.87
C LEU A 95 -1.88 -15.44 -0.78
N ARG A 96 -1.69 -14.15 -1.09
CA ARG A 96 -2.77 -13.16 -1.13
C ARG A 96 -3.91 -13.62 -2.05
N ASN A 97 -3.58 -14.04 -3.26
CA ASN A 97 -4.56 -14.47 -4.25
C ASN A 97 -5.29 -15.75 -3.82
N ALA A 98 -4.58 -16.71 -3.24
CA ALA A 98 -5.17 -17.94 -2.69
C ALA A 98 -6.16 -17.65 -1.56
N ARG A 99 -5.87 -16.68 -0.67
CA ARG A 99 -6.79 -16.24 0.40
C ARG A 99 -8.13 -15.75 -0.16
N LEU A 100 -8.12 -15.11 -1.32
CA LEU A 100 -9.31 -14.58 -1.99
C LEU A 100 -9.88 -15.56 -3.05
N ASN A 101 -9.45 -16.83 -3.01
CA ASN A 101 -9.86 -17.84 -4.01
C ASN A 101 -9.66 -17.36 -5.45
N PHE A 102 -8.63 -16.57 -5.72
CA PHE A 102 -8.29 -15.97 -7.02
C PHE A 102 -9.42 -15.13 -7.66
N ARG A 103 -10.38 -14.64 -6.86
CA ARG A 103 -11.56 -13.91 -7.37
C ARG A 103 -11.33 -12.41 -7.52
N GLN A 104 -10.43 -11.84 -6.73
CA GLN A 104 -10.09 -10.41 -6.78
C GLN A 104 -8.72 -10.25 -7.43
N GLN A 105 -8.71 -10.13 -8.74
CA GLN A 105 -7.52 -9.82 -9.49
C GLN A 105 -7.54 -8.33 -9.86
N GLU A 106 -6.84 -7.54 -9.08
CA GLU A 106 -6.65 -6.11 -9.31
C GLU A 106 -5.21 -5.89 -9.79
N PRO A 107 -4.97 -5.92 -11.11
CA PRO A 107 -3.62 -5.92 -11.68
C PRO A 107 -2.75 -4.77 -11.17
N THR A 108 -3.32 -3.58 -11.03
CA THR A 108 -2.62 -2.40 -10.52
C THR A 108 -2.08 -2.61 -9.10
N HIS A 109 -2.93 -3.05 -8.18
CA HIS A 109 -2.52 -3.27 -6.79
C HIS A 109 -1.57 -4.47 -6.64
N ILE A 110 -1.76 -5.51 -7.46
CA ILE A 110 -0.85 -6.66 -7.50
C ILE A 110 0.53 -6.21 -8.00
N MET A 111 0.60 -5.43 -9.07
CA MET A 111 1.83 -4.88 -9.60
C MET A 111 2.54 -3.98 -8.57
N GLU A 112 1.78 -3.10 -7.92
CA GLU A 112 2.28 -2.25 -6.83
C GLU A 112 2.90 -3.10 -5.71
N ASN A 113 2.23 -4.18 -5.28
CA ASN A 113 2.78 -5.09 -4.26
C ASN A 113 4.08 -5.79 -4.73
N ILE A 114 4.14 -6.23 -5.97
CA ILE A 114 5.35 -6.87 -6.53
C ILE A 114 6.51 -5.87 -6.53
N VAL A 115 6.28 -4.64 -7.00
CA VAL A 115 7.29 -3.58 -7.00
C VAL A 115 7.76 -3.25 -5.60
N TYR A 116 6.84 -3.15 -4.63
CA TYR A 116 7.18 -2.92 -3.23
C TYR A 116 8.12 -4.02 -2.69
N ASN A 117 7.77 -5.29 -2.90
CA ASN A 117 8.58 -6.42 -2.46
C ASN A 117 9.98 -6.41 -3.13
N GLU A 118 10.04 -6.13 -4.42
CA GLU A 118 11.32 -6.06 -5.16
C GLU A 118 12.23 -4.95 -4.62
N LEU A 119 11.66 -3.79 -4.29
CA LEU A 119 12.41 -2.69 -3.70
C LEU A 119 12.97 -3.07 -2.32
N LEU A 120 12.19 -3.76 -1.47
CA LEU A 120 12.67 -4.25 -0.18
C LEU A 120 13.78 -5.29 -0.33
N ILE A 121 13.65 -6.23 -1.27
CA ILE A 121 14.67 -7.28 -1.55
C ILE A 121 15.99 -6.64 -1.97
N ARG A 122 15.94 -5.53 -2.70
CA ARG A 122 17.12 -4.74 -3.11
C ARG A 122 17.70 -3.88 -1.98
N GLY A 123 17.12 -3.94 -0.78
CA GLY A 123 17.62 -3.23 0.41
C GLY A 123 17.26 -1.76 0.48
N TYR A 124 16.24 -1.32 -0.25
CA TYR A 124 15.74 0.04 -0.14
C TYR A 124 14.83 0.22 1.07
N ASN A 125 14.83 1.44 1.63
CA ASN A 125 13.77 1.88 2.53
C ASN A 125 12.64 2.47 1.70
N VAL A 126 11.43 1.95 1.86
CA VAL A 126 10.29 2.25 0.99
C VAL A 126 9.12 2.78 1.80
N ASP A 127 8.69 3.99 1.51
CA ASP A 127 7.52 4.65 2.09
C ASP A 127 6.49 4.95 1.00
N VAL A 128 5.23 5.18 1.38
CA VAL A 128 4.20 5.74 0.49
C VAL A 128 4.25 7.25 0.56
N GLY A 129 4.40 7.91 -0.59
CA GLY A 129 4.51 9.36 -0.66
C GLY A 129 3.15 10.06 -0.62
N ILE A 130 3.08 11.19 0.08
CA ILE A 130 1.93 12.08 0.07
C ILE A 130 2.39 13.49 -0.29
N VAL A 131 1.67 14.11 -1.24
CA VAL A 131 1.90 15.49 -1.63
C VAL A 131 0.61 16.27 -1.51
N GLU A 132 0.64 17.35 -0.75
CA GLU A 132 -0.49 18.26 -0.65
C GLU A 132 -0.34 19.41 -1.65
N ALA A 133 -1.41 19.66 -2.39
CA ALA A 133 -1.53 20.81 -3.26
C ALA A 133 -2.82 21.56 -2.95
N TYR A 134 -2.79 22.87 -3.18
CA TYR A 134 -3.94 23.73 -3.04
C TYR A 134 -4.40 24.11 -4.44
N ALA A 135 -5.67 23.84 -4.75
CA ALA A 135 -6.28 24.22 -6.01
C ALA A 135 -7.53 25.07 -5.74
N LYS A 136 -7.85 25.99 -6.61
CA LYS A 136 -9.13 26.70 -6.59
C LYS A 136 -10.19 25.81 -7.24
N ASN A 137 -11.35 25.65 -6.59
CA ASN A 137 -12.51 25.03 -7.19
C ASN A 137 -13.20 26.01 -8.15
N ASP A 138 -14.22 25.55 -8.86
CA ASP A 138 -14.99 26.33 -9.83
C ASP A 138 -15.66 27.60 -9.22
N GLU A 139 -15.84 27.62 -7.91
CA GLU A 139 -16.36 28.75 -7.12
C GLU A 139 -15.24 29.70 -6.66
N GLY A 140 -13.98 29.49 -7.07
CA GLY A 140 -12.83 30.30 -6.67
C GLY A 140 -12.32 30.04 -5.24
N LYS A 141 -12.91 29.08 -4.52
CA LYS A 141 -12.53 28.71 -3.15
C LYS A 141 -11.32 27.78 -3.17
N THR A 142 -10.31 28.08 -2.37
CA THR A 142 -9.13 27.23 -2.24
C THR A 142 -9.47 25.93 -1.55
N THR A 143 -9.29 24.80 -2.23
CA THR A 143 -9.46 23.44 -1.69
C THR A 143 -8.12 22.77 -1.58
N ARG A 144 -7.94 22.01 -0.47
CA ARG A 144 -6.77 21.16 -0.28
C ARG A 144 -7.00 19.85 -1.02
N LYS A 145 -6.08 19.51 -1.91
CA LYS A 145 -6.07 18.24 -2.63
C LYS A 145 -4.82 17.46 -2.23
N GLN A 146 -4.98 16.19 -1.92
CA GLN A 146 -3.90 15.29 -1.57
C GLN A 146 -3.64 14.35 -2.75
N PHE A 147 -2.38 14.26 -3.18
CA PHE A 147 -1.92 13.31 -4.18
C PHE A 147 -1.06 12.26 -3.50
N GLU A 148 -1.11 11.06 -4.02
CA GLU A 148 -0.28 9.96 -3.56
C GLU A 148 0.82 9.68 -4.59
N VAL A 149 2.00 9.35 -4.11
CA VAL A 149 3.11 8.77 -4.88
C VAL A 149 3.29 7.37 -4.33
N ASP A 150 3.22 6.36 -5.18
CA ASP A 150 3.19 4.98 -4.74
C ASP A 150 4.38 4.66 -3.84
N PHE A 151 5.59 5.07 -4.26
CA PHE A 151 6.76 4.85 -3.41
C PHE A 151 7.71 6.04 -3.38
N VAL A 152 8.15 6.36 -2.17
CA VAL A 152 9.32 7.18 -1.86
C VAL A 152 10.41 6.24 -1.39
N VAL A 153 11.46 6.12 -2.17
CA VAL A 153 12.52 5.14 -1.98
C VAL A 153 13.79 5.85 -1.56
N ASN A 154 14.37 5.45 -0.43
CA ASN A 154 15.58 6.05 0.08
C ASN A 154 16.72 5.01 0.13
N GLN A 155 17.91 5.41 -0.37
CA GLN A 155 19.13 4.64 -0.27
C GLN A 155 20.32 5.58 0.02
N GLY A 156 20.78 5.57 1.26
CA GLY A 156 21.80 6.53 1.72
C GLY A 156 21.30 7.97 1.57
N SER A 157 22.03 8.77 0.79
CA SER A 157 21.67 10.18 0.50
C SER A 157 20.75 10.35 -0.72
N GLN A 158 20.44 9.27 -1.42
CA GLN A 158 19.63 9.32 -2.65
C GLN A 158 18.17 9.02 -2.33
N ARG A 159 17.29 9.76 -3.00
CA ARG A 159 15.84 9.57 -2.93
C ARG A 159 15.28 9.44 -4.34
N TYR A 160 14.36 8.49 -4.50
CA TYR A 160 13.67 8.25 -5.74
C TYR A 160 12.16 8.26 -5.49
N TYR A 161 11.40 8.74 -6.47
CA TYR A 161 9.94 8.71 -6.46
C TYR A 161 9.48 7.77 -7.57
N ILE A 162 8.69 6.78 -7.21
CA ILE A 162 8.24 5.74 -8.13
C ILE A 162 6.72 5.73 -8.17
N GLN A 163 6.17 5.75 -9.40
CA GLN A 163 4.76 5.54 -9.67
C GLN A 163 4.61 4.25 -10.47
N VAL A 164 3.65 3.42 -10.09
CA VAL A 164 3.39 2.12 -10.71
C VAL A 164 2.07 2.21 -11.46
N ALA A 165 2.12 2.08 -12.77
CA ALA A 165 0.94 2.17 -13.63
C ALA A 165 0.80 0.93 -14.50
N TYR A 166 -0.29 0.18 -14.31
CA TYR A 166 -0.60 -0.99 -15.12
C TYR A 166 -0.96 -0.61 -16.57
N ASP A 167 -1.70 0.48 -16.75
CA ASP A 167 -2.17 0.94 -18.05
C ASP A 167 -2.00 2.45 -18.17
N MET A 168 -1.25 2.88 -19.18
CA MET A 168 -1.00 4.28 -19.52
C MET A 168 -1.34 4.58 -21.00
N THR A 169 -2.32 3.88 -21.56
CA THR A 169 -2.67 3.96 -22.98
C THR A 169 -3.32 5.30 -23.36
N SER A 170 -4.02 5.98 -22.44
CA SER A 170 -4.63 7.28 -22.71
C SER A 170 -3.81 8.45 -22.16
N GLU A 171 -3.79 9.57 -22.87
CA GLU A 171 -3.15 10.81 -22.40
C GLU A 171 -3.75 11.32 -21.07
N GLU A 172 -5.04 11.06 -20.83
CA GLU A 172 -5.70 11.45 -19.59
C GLU A 172 -5.14 10.68 -18.40
N LYS A 173 -4.99 9.35 -18.52
CA LYS A 173 -4.38 8.51 -17.51
C LYS A 173 -2.92 8.92 -17.27
N GLN A 174 -2.14 9.15 -18.33
CA GLN A 174 -0.78 9.64 -18.21
C GLN A 174 -0.72 10.96 -17.43
N LYS A 175 -1.56 11.94 -17.77
CA LYS A 175 -1.62 13.23 -17.06
C LYS A 175 -2.01 13.04 -15.58
N GLN A 176 -2.89 12.10 -15.28
CA GLN A 176 -3.32 11.83 -13.92
C GLN A 176 -2.18 11.24 -13.08
N GLU A 177 -1.46 10.26 -13.59
CA GLU A 177 -0.30 9.65 -12.94
C GLU A 177 0.86 10.64 -12.74
N PHE A 178 1.14 11.47 -13.76
CA PHE A 178 2.16 12.52 -13.66
C PHE A 178 1.80 13.67 -12.72
N ASN A 179 0.53 13.84 -12.37
CA ASN A 179 0.08 14.95 -11.52
C ASN A 179 0.65 14.87 -10.09
N SER A 180 0.86 13.67 -9.56
CA SER A 180 1.50 13.48 -8.26
C SER A 180 2.90 14.09 -8.26
N PHE A 181 3.71 13.84 -9.27
CA PHE A 181 5.09 14.32 -9.39
C PHE A 181 5.20 15.83 -9.63
N ARG A 182 4.28 16.43 -10.38
CA ARG A 182 4.30 17.89 -10.66
C ARG A 182 4.23 18.76 -9.40
N ASN A 183 3.72 18.19 -8.32
CA ASN A 183 3.55 18.88 -7.05
C ASN A 183 4.70 18.65 -6.06
N ILE A 184 5.72 17.87 -6.44
CA ILE A 184 6.89 17.61 -5.61
C ILE A 184 7.89 18.75 -5.80
N PRO A 185 8.36 19.40 -4.72
CA PRO A 185 9.28 20.53 -4.81
C PRO A 185 10.74 20.13 -5.03
N ASP A 186 11.07 18.84 -4.94
CA ASP A 186 12.45 18.33 -4.99
C ASP A 186 12.89 18.10 -6.44
N SER A 187 14.15 18.45 -6.75
CA SER A 187 14.81 18.12 -8.03
C SER A 187 15.42 16.71 -7.98
N VAL A 188 14.60 15.67 -7.86
CA VAL A 188 15.04 14.28 -7.68
C VAL A 188 14.61 13.42 -8.86
N SER A 189 15.16 12.22 -8.95
CA SER A 189 14.81 11.28 -10.03
C SER A 189 13.40 10.73 -9.85
N TYR A 190 12.62 10.79 -10.94
CA TYR A 190 11.27 10.23 -11.03
C TYR A 190 11.29 9.02 -11.95
N THR A 191 10.63 7.95 -11.55
CA THR A 191 10.52 6.73 -12.34
C THR A 191 9.08 6.26 -12.43
N HIS A 192 8.63 5.97 -13.66
CA HIS A 192 7.38 5.28 -13.92
C HIS A 192 7.69 3.84 -14.30
N LEU A 193 7.04 2.90 -13.62
CA LEU A 193 7.08 1.48 -13.97
C LEU A 193 5.78 1.10 -14.66
N ARG A 194 5.88 0.52 -15.87
CA ARG A 194 4.75 0.08 -16.68
C ARG A 194 4.76 -1.44 -16.82
N ALA A 195 3.58 -2.06 -16.87
CA ALA A 195 3.45 -3.50 -17.03
C ALA A 195 3.92 -4.03 -18.38
N HIS A 196 3.93 -3.19 -19.44
CA HIS A 196 4.18 -3.61 -20.82
C HIS A 196 5.55 -3.25 -21.39
N GLU A 197 6.49 -2.77 -20.59
CA GLU A 197 7.85 -2.46 -21.11
C GLU A 197 8.71 -3.71 -21.33
N THR A 198 8.29 -4.89 -20.88
CA THR A 198 9.05 -6.14 -21.02
C THR A 198 8.92 -6.82 -22.38
N ASP A 199 7.91 -6.51 -23.18
CA ASP A 199 7.70 -7.18 -24.47
C ASP A 199 8.53 -6.62 -25.63
N GLN A 200 9.20 -5.48 -25.48
CA GLN A 200 9.99 -4.86 -26.55
C GLN A 200 11.47 -5.21 -26.55
N TYR A 201 11.98 -5.93 -25.54
CA TYR A 201 13.41 -6.28 -25.43
C TYR A 201 13.69 -7.77 -25.49
N LEU A 202 12.74 -8.60 -25.89
CA LEU A 202 12.90 -10.03 -26.16
C LEU A 202 12.85 -10.33 -27.68
N VAL A 203 13.67 -9.63 -28.47
CA VAL A 203 13.99 -10.01 -29.85
C VAL A 203 15.48 -10.14 -29.98
#